data_dc062096534c2bbf64bc39fdda8eeefb
#
_entry.id   dc062096534c2bbf64bc39fdda8eeefb
#
_cell.length_a   1.000
_cell.length_b   1.000
_cell.length_c   1.000
_cell.angle_alpha   90.00
_cell.angle_beta   90.00
_cell.angle_gamma   90.00
#
_symmetry.space_group_name_H-M   'P 1'
#
loop_
_entity.id
_entity.type
_entity.pdbx_description
1 polymer ?
#
loop_
_entity_poly.entity_id
_entity_poly.type
_entity_poly.pdbx_seq_one_letter_code
_entity_poly.pdbx_strand_id
1 'polypeptide(L)'
;MLLVDDPHSEQDVINGNFSVFEKTYEWYTFGARTRLMPGGRVAIIQTRWHMDDLTGRVVKDMAQNDRSDQFEVIEFPAILEFEDNKSKKTVEKPLWPEFFDLEALLRTKASMPTFQWNAQYQQKPTAEEASIVKREWWNWWGDEDPPS
;
A
#
# COMPACT_ATOMS: atom_id res chain seq x y z
N MET A 1 3.76 16.18 19.78
CA MET A 1 3.71 15.02 18.88
C MET A 1 2.34 14.97 18.23
N LEU A 2 2.25 14.72 16.95
CA LEU A 2 1.02 14.42 16.22
C LEU A 2 1.00 12.91 15.97
N LEU A 3 -0.08 12.25 16.38
CA LEU A 3 -0.36 10.86 16.06
C LEU A 3 -1.59 10.81 15.16
N VAL A 4 -1.45 10.19 14.01
CA VAL A 4 -2.54 9.89 13.08
C VAL A 4 -2.72 8.39 13.08
N ASP A 5 -3.90 7.92 13.47
CA ASP A 5 -4.22 6.50 13.61
C ASP A 5 -5.37 6.16 12.68
N ASP A 6 -5.10 5.25 11.77
CA ASP A 6 -6.01 4.65 10.77
C ASP A 6 -6.96 5.64 10.08
N PRO A 7 -6.42 6.66 9.37
CA PRO A 7 -7.20 7.78 8.84
C PRO A 7 -8.14 7.41 7.68
N HIS A 8 -8.08 6.18 7.20
CA HIS A 8 -8.90 5.64 6.10
C HIS A 8 -9.65 4.39 6.54
N SER A 9 -10.77 4.14 5.90
CA SER A 9 -11.61 2.98 6.17
C SER A 9 -11.81 2.12 4.91
N GLU A 10 -12.24 0.89 5.12
CA GLU A 10 -12.64 -0.02 4.06
C GLU A 10 -13.70 0.59 3.12
N GLN A 11 -14.64 1.35 3.69
CA GLN A 11 -15.73 1.94 2.93
C GLN A 11 -15.27 3.02 1.94
N ASP A 12 -14.15 3.68 2.22
CA ASP A 12 -13.55 4.67 1.32
C ASP A 12 -13.14 4.04 -0.01
N VAL A 13 -12.67 2.78 0.03
CA VAL A 13 -12.26 2.02 -1.15
C VAL A 13 -13.44 1.37 -1.85
N ILE A 14 -14.35 0.71 -1.10
CA ILE A 14 -15.49 -0.02 -1.66
C ILE A 14 -16.42 0.91 -2.44
N ASN A 15 -16.63 2.11 -1.95
CA ASN A 15 -17.49 3.09 -2.61
C ASN A 15 -16.83 3.79 -3.82
N GLY A 16 -15.57 3.47 -4.12
CA GLY A 16 -14.83 4.14 -5.21
C GLY A 16 -14.65 5.65 -5.00
N ASN A 17 -14.80 6.12 -3.76
CA ASN A 17 -14.70 7.54 -3.44
C ASN A 17 -13.25 7.95 -3.19
N PHE A 18 -12.42 7.90 -4.22
CA PHE A 18 -11.00 8.26 -4.10
C PHE A 18 -10.74 9.71 -3.70
N SER A 19 -11.75 10.59 -3.75
CA SER A 19 -11.62 11.97 -3.27
C SER A 19 -11.39 12.05 -1.75
N VAL A 20 -11.70 11.00 -1.01
CA VAL A 20 -11.43 10.93 0.44
C VAL A 20 -9.92 10.95 0.73
N PHE A 21 -9.11 10.32 -0.10
CA PHE A 21 -7.65 10.32 0.07
C PHE A 21 -7.06 11.72 -0.11
N GLU A 22 -7.58 12.50 -1.09
CA GLU A 22 -7.22 13.91 -1.26
C GLU A 22 -7.57 14.73 -0.03
N LYS A 23 -8.82 14.63 0.43
CA LYS A 23 -9.30 15.38 1.60
C LYS A 23 -8.55 15.04 2.88
N THR A 24 -8.17 13.78 3.07
CA THR A 24 -7.38 13.36 4.23
C THR A 24 -5.97 13.94 4.16
N TYR A 25 -5.36 13.97 2.98
CA TYR A 25 -4.06 14.58 2.78
C TYR A 25 -4.11 16.11 2.97
N GLU A 26 -5.14 16.79 2.46
CA GLU A 26 -5.37 18.21 2.71
C GLU A 26 -5.56 18.51 4.21
N TRP A 27 -6.38 17.70 4.89
CA TRP A 27 -6.53 17.80 6.34
C TRP A 27 -5.20 17.64 7.07
N TYR A 28 -4.39 16.66 6.67
CA TYR A 28 -3.09 16.44 7.26
C TYR A 28 -2.17 17.66 7.05
N THR A 29 -2.04 18.14 5.82
CA THR A 29 -1.10 19.21 5.45
C THR A 29 -1.53 20.58 5.98
N PHE A 30 -2.79 20.96 5.81
CA PHE A 30 -3.29 22.29 6.16
C PHE A 30 -3.85 22.36 7.58
N GLY A 31 -4.34 21.26 8.12
CA GLY A 31 -4.95 21.21 9.43
C GLY A 31 -4.04 20.69 10.53
N ALA A 32 -3.69 19.43 10.46
CA ALA A 32 -3.01 18.74 11.56
C ALA A 32 -1.53 19.13 11.67
N ARG A 33 -0.82 19.09 10.55
CA ARG A 33 0.64 19.34 10.47
C ARG A 33 1.01 20.77 10.89
N THR A 34 0.19 21.75 10.52
CA THR A 34 0.44 23.17 10.84
C THR A 34 0.35 23.50 12.33
N ARG A 35 -0.24 22.62 13.14
CA ARG A 35 -0.34 22.78 14.60
C ARG A 35 0.89 22.28 15.36
N LEU A 36 1.84 21.67 14.66
CA LEU A 36 3.08 21.25 15.28
C LEU A 36 4.03 22.42 15.45
N MET A 37 4.61 22.52 16.65
CA MET A 37 5.72 23.42 16.92
C MET A 37 7.00 22.92 16.24
N PRO A 38 7.97 23.80 15.95
CA PRO A 38 9.28 23.41 15.44
C PRO A 38 9.90 22.29 16.31
N GLY A 39 10.40 21.21 15.68
CA GLY A 39 10.91 20.02 16.35
C GLY A 39 9.83 19.06 16.82
N GLY A 40 8.55 19.31 16.54
CA GLY A 40 7.46 18.36 16.76
C GLY A 40 7.63 17.11 15.91
N ARG A 41 7.15 15.97 16.41
CA ARG A 41 7.23 14.67 15.73
C ARG A 41 5.87 14.26 15.23
N VAL A 42 5.84 13.54 14.09
CA VAL A 42 4.65 12.92 13.52
C VAL A 42 4.83 11.42 13.53
N ALA A 43 3.78 10.69 13.89
CA ALA A 43 3.65 9.26 13.67
C ALA A 43 2.33 9.00 12.95
N ILE A 44 2.38 8.23 11.86
CA ILE A 44 1.21 7.80 11.09
C ILE A 44 1.17 6.28 11.17
N ILE A 45 0.10 5.74 11.71
CA ILE A 45 -0.16 4.31 11.81
C ILE A 45 -1.41 4.04 11.01
N GLN A 46 -1.34 3.17 10.01
CA GLN A 46 -2.51 2.86 9.20
C GLN A 46 -2.41 1.52 8.48
N THR A 47 -3.56 0.94 8.21
CA THR A 47 -3.71 -0.09 7.18
C THR A 47 -3.59 0.58 5.80
N ARG A 48 -2.85 -0.03 4.87
CA ARG A 48 -2.76 0.48 3.50
C ARG A 48 -4.03 0.10 2.73
N TRP A 49 -4.59 1.07 2.00
CA TRP A 49 -5.81 0.88 1.22
C TRP A 49 -5.63 1.19 -0.25
N HIS A 50 -4.83 2.21 -0.57
CA HIS A 50 -4.63 2.70 -1.92
C HIS A 50 -3.24 3.32 -2.06
N MET A 51 -2.76 3.45 -3.31
CA MET A 51 -1.48 4.12 -3.57
C MET A 51 -1.48 5.59 -3.15
N ASP A 52 -2.62 6.25 -3.25
CA ASP A 52 -2.81 7.66 -2.87
C ASP A 52 -3.42 7.83 -1.47
N ASP A 53 -3.41 6.81 -0.63
CA ASP A 53 -3.74 6.97 0.79
C ASP A 53 -2.74 7.92 1.48
N LEU A 54 -3.02 8.32 2.72
CA LEU A 54 -2.19 9.31 3.41
C LEU A 54 -0.70 8.93 3.40
N THR A 55 -0.36 7.68 3.75
CA THR A 55 1.03 7.21 3.74
C THR A 55 1.63 7.26 2.33
N GLY A 56 0.89 6.81 1.31
CA GLY A 56 1.37 6.83 -0.07
C GLY A 56 1.73 8.24 -0.54
N ARG A 57 0.90 9.23 -0.22
CA ARG A 57 1.17 10.64 -0.58
C ARG A 57 2.34 11.23 0.20
N VAL A 58 2.41 10.99 1.50
CA VAL A 58 3.51 11.48 2.34
C VAL A 58 4.86 10.89 1.90
N VAL A 59 4.91 9.60 1.59
CA VAL A 59 6.13 8.94 1.08
C VAL A 59 6.51 9.46 -0.30
N LYS A 60 5.53 9.72 -1.16
CA LYS A 60 5.77 10.32 -2.47
C LYS A 60 6.35 11.73 -2.36
N ASP A 61 5.82 12.56 -1.46
CA ASP A 61 6.34 13.91 -1.22
C ASP A 61 7.77 13.85 -0.67
N MET A 62 8.03 12.97 0.28
CA MET A 62 9.37 12.74 0.81
C MET A 62 10.38 12.38 -0.30
N ALA A 63 9.97 11.53 -1.25
CA ALA A 63 10.83 11.13 -2.36
C ALA A 63 11.06 12.23 -3.41
N GLN A 64 10.13 13.19 -3.53
CA GLN A 64 10.20 14.27 -4.52
C GLN A 64 10.82 15.56 -3.99
N ASN A 65 10.86 15.75 -2.69
CA ASN A 65 11.29 17.00 -2.08
C ASN A 65 12.06 16.76 -0.77
N ASP A 66 13.36 16.96 -0.80
CA ASP A 66 14.25 16.80 0.36
C ASP A 66 13.92 17.76 1.52
N ARG A 67 13.12 18.81 1.27
CA ARG A 67 12.68 19.77 2.30
C ARG A 67 11.35 19.39 2.93
N SER A 68 10.64 18.41 2.39
CA SER A 68 9.44 17.88 3.01
C SER A 68 9.78 17.12 4.31
N ASP A 69 8.76 16.80 5.10
CA ASP A 69 8.95 15.95 6.27
C ASP A 69 9.55 14.61 5.83
N GLN A 70 10.65 14.22 6.47
CA GLN A 70 11.31 12.94 6.22
C GLN A 70 10.84 11.91 7.24
N PHE A 71 10.34 10.78 6.76
CA PHE A 71 9.80 9.70 7.58
C PHE A 71 10.67 8.46 7.51
N GLU A 72 10.77 7.77 8.62
CA GLU A 72 11.15 6.37 8.65
C GLU A 72 9.91 5.54 8.37
N VAL A 73 9.96 4.71 7.32
CA VAL A 73 8.84 3.85 6.91
C VAL A 73 9.09 2.45 7.45
N ILE A 74 8.14 1.95 8.25
CA ILE A 74 8.18 0.61 8.81
C ILE A 74 7.00 -0.18 8.23
N GLU A 75 7.29 -1.29 7.54
CA GLU A 75 6.29 -2.15 6.92
C GLU A 75 6.25 -3.51 7.62
N PHE A 76 5.05 -4.03 7.82
CA PHE A 76 4.78 -5.33 8.42
C PHE A 76 3.96 -6.21 7.47
N PRO A 77 4.54 -6.70 6.36
CA PRO A 77 3.83 -7.59 5.45
C PRO A 77 3.50 -8.91 6.13
N ALA A 78 2.28 -9.41 5.95
CA ALA A 78 1.82 -10.64 6.60
C ALA A 78 2.63 -11.88 6.19
N ILE A 79 3.09 -11.90 4.93
CA ILE A 79 3.96 -12.95 4.41
C ILE A 79 5.26 -12.31 3.94
N LEU A 80 6.37 -12.80 4.48
CA LEU A 80 7.71 -12.41 4.10
C LEU A 80 8.21 -13.38 3.03
N GLU A 81 8.78 -12.84 1.96
CA GLU A 81 9.40 -13.61 0.87
C GLU A 81 10.91 -13.51 0.96
N PHE A 82 11.59 -14.66 0.99
CA PHE A 82 13.03 -14.74 1.00
C PHE A 82 13.51 -15.62 -0.15
N GLU A 83 14.57 -15.22 -0.81
CA GLU A 83 15.28 -16.10 -1.73
C GLU A 83 16.17 -17.06 -0.93
N ASP A 84 15.93 -18.36 -1.04
CA ASP A 84 16.82 -19.35 -0.45
C ASP A 84 18.13 -19.41 -1.28
N ASN A 85 19.21 -18.99 -0.68
CA ASN A 85 20.54 -18.94 -1.30
C ASN A 85 21.02 -20.30 -1.85
N LYS A 86 20.48 -21.43 -1.36
CA LYS A 86 20.88 -22.78 -1.78
C LYS A 86 20.05 -23.29 -2.96
N SER A 87 18.76 -23.08 -2.93
CA SER A 87 17.82 -23.61 -3.94
C SER A 87 17.42 -22.59 -4.99
N LYS A 88 17.74 -21.29 -4.81
CA LYS A 88 17.26 -20.16 -5.61
C LYS A 88 15.72 -20.13 -5.74
N LYS A 89 15.02 -20.70 -4.78
CA LYS A 89 13.56 -20.68 -4.70
C LYS A 89 13.12 -19.63 -3.71
N THR A 90 12.03 -18.96 -4.03
CA THR A 90 11.34 -18.07 -3.08
C THR A 90 10.71 -18.91 -1.99
N VAL A 91 11.02 -18.60 -0.74
CA VAL A 91 10.43 -19.22 0.46
C VAL A 91 9.53 -18.18 1.13
N GLU A 92 8.28 -18.52 1.33
CA GLU A 92 7.30 -17.71 2.03
C GLU A 92 7.28 -18.08 3.52
N LYS A 93 7.29 -17.07 4.38
CA LYS A 93 7.14 -17.23 5.84
C LYS A 93 6.17 -16.20 6.39
N PRO A 94 5.24 -16.59 7.29
CA PRO A 94 4.39 -15.63 7.96
C PRO A 94 5.24 -14.71 8.85
N LEU A 95 4.84 -13.43 8.94
CA LEU A 95 5.49 -12.47 9.82
C LEU A 95 5.42 -12.90 11.30
N TRP A 96 4.27 -13.45 11.69
CA TRP A 96 3.99 -13.87 13.06
C TRP A 96 3.36 -15.26 13.11
N PRO A 97 4.18 -16.32 12.97
CA PRO A 97 3.71 -17.71 12.82
C PRO A 97 2.97 -18.25 14.03
N GLU A 98 3.22 -17.72 15.24
CA GLU A 98 2.54 -18.13 16.48
C GLU A 98 1.08 -17.67 16.50
N PHE A 99 0.72 -16.64 15.74
CA PHE A 99 -0.62 -16.08 15.69
C PHE A 99 -1.36 -16.45 14.41
N PHE A 100 -0.68 -16.37 13.26
CA PHE A 100 -1.19 -16.79 11.96
C PHE A 100 -0.15 -17.66 11.25
N ASP A 101 -0.45 -18.92 11.06
CA ASP A 101 0.38 -19.79 10.23
C ASP A 101 0.21 -19.47 8.73
N LEU A 102 1.12 -20.01 7.91
CA LEU A 102 1.13 -19.73 6.48
C LEU A 102 -0.15 -20.22 5.80
N GLU A 103 -0.70 -21.36 6.24
CA GLU A 103 -1.90 -21.94 5.64
C GLU A 103 -3.14 -21.07 5.90
N ALA A 104 -3.27 -20.53 7.11
CA ALA A 104 -4.34 -19.60 7.46
C ALA A 104 -4.26 -18.31 6.62
N LEU A 105 -3.05 -17.76 6.44
CA LEU A 105 -2.82 -16.59 5.61
C LEU A 105 -3.14 -16.86 4.13
N LEU A 106 -2.75 -18.01 3.60
CA LEU A 106 -3.06 -18.40 2.22
C LEU A 106 -4.57 -18.62 2.00
N ARG A 107 -5.28 -19.15 2.98
CA ARG A 107 -6.76 -19.23 2.94
C ARG A 107 -7.39 -17.84 2.91
N THR A 108 -6.93 -16.94 3.74
CA THR A 108 -7.39 -15.55 3.74
C THR A 108 -7.11 -14.88 2.38
N LYS A 109 -5.91 -15.06 1.84
CA LYS A 109 -5.53 -14.56 0.51
C LYS A 109 -6.47 -15.08 -0.59
N ALA A 110 -6.85 -16.36 -0.53
CA ALA A 110 -7.75 -16.97 -1.51
C ALA A 110 -9.21 -16.48 -1.38
N SER A 111 -9.61 -15.94 -0.24
CA SER A 111 -10.97 -15.48 0.02
C SER A 111 -11.24 -14.01 -0.34
N MET A 112 -10.23 -13.26 -0.73
CA MET A 112 -10.34 -11.85 -1.05
C MET A 112 -9.70 -11.49 -2.40
N PRO A 113 -10.08 -10.37 -3.02
CA PRO A 113 -9.42 -9.87 -4.22
C PRO A 113 -7.93 -9.60 -3.99
N THR A 114 -7.11 -9.90 -4.98
CA THR A 114 -5.65 -9.77 -4.90
C THR A 114 -5.20 -8.34 -4.53
N PHE A 115 -5.88 -7.32 -5.05
CA PHE A 115 -5.53 -5.93 -4.73
C PHE A 115 -5.75 -5.60 -3.25
N GLN A 116 -6.81 -6.12 -2.63
CA GLN A 116 -7.06 -5.93 -1.20
C GLN A 116 -6.01 -6.67 -0.37
N TRP A 117 -5.67 -7.90 -0.76
CA TRP A 117 -4.57 -8.63 -0.12
C TRP A 117 -3.26 -7.86 -0.18
N ASN A 118 -2.89 -7.39 -1.38
CA ASN A 118 -1.65 -6.65 -1.57
C ASN A 118 -1.61 -5.36 -0.76
N ALA A 119 -2.71 -4.62 -0.71
CA ALA A 119 -2.77 -3.39 0.06
C ALA A 119 -2.75 -3.66 1.57
N GLN A 120 -3.70 -4.42 2.09
CA GLN A 120 -3.93 -4.55 3.53
C GLN A 120 -2.95 -5.49 4.21
N TYR A 121 -2.67 -6.65 3.60
CA TYR A 121 -1.82 -7.68 4.21
C TYR A 121 -0.35 -7.56 3.81
N GLN A 122 -0.07 -7.18 2.57
CA GLN A 122 1.32 -7.02 2.11
C GLN A 122 1.81 -5.58 2.15
N GLN A 123 0.93 -4.61 2.49
CA GLN A 123 1.22 -3.18 2.57
C GLN A 123 1.77 -2.58 1.26
N LYS A 124 1.46 -3.22 0.14
CA LYS A 124 1.88 -2.85 -1.22
C LYS A 124 0.69 -2.63 -2.13
N PRO A 125 -0.08 -1.53 -1.96
CA PRO A 125 -1.17 -1.22 -2.87
C PRO A 125 -0.62 -1.03 -4.29
N THR A 126 -1.30 -1.62 -5.26
CA THR A 126 -0.90 -1.57 -6.67
C THR A 126 -1.93 -0.83 -7.50
N ALA A 127 -1.48 -0.09 -8.52
CA ALA A 127 -2.37 0.62 -9.45
C ALA A 127 -2.97 -0.31 -10.52
N GLU A 128 -2.32 -1.45 -10.79
CA GLU A 128 -2.70 -2.35 -11.90
C GLU A 128 -4.09 -2.97 -11.71
N GLU A 129 -4.57 -3.07 -10.48
CA GLU A 129 -5.83 -3.74 -10.16
C GLU A 129 -7.04 -2.79 -10.13
N ALA A 130 -6.80 -1.47 -10.09
CA ALA A 130 -7.82 -0.46 -10.36
C ALA A 130 -8.03 -0.24 -11.87
N SER A 131 -7.24 -0.85 -12.72
CA SER A 131 -7.37 -0.75 -14.17
C SER A 131 -8.53 -1.61 -14.66
N ILE A 132 -9.49 -0.98 -15.35
CA ILE A 132 -10.60 -1.66 -16.02
C ILE A 132 -10.07 -2.67 -17.06
N VAL A 133 -8.85 -2.45 -17.57
CA VAL A 133 -8.18 -3.31 -18.55
C VAL A 133 -7.01 -4.01 -17.87
N LYS A 134 -7.14 -5.32 -17.66
CA LYS A 134 -6.09 -6.13 -17.05
C LYS A 134 -4.95 -6.35 -18.04
N ARG A 135 -3.70 -6.29 -17.55
CA ARG A 135 -2.50 -6.48 -18.38
C ARG A 135 -2.50 -7.82 -19.12
N GLU A 136 -3.04 -8.86 -18.51
CA GLU A 136 -3.20 -10.19 -19.10
C GLU A 136 -4.15 -10.22 -20.33
N TRP A 137 -4.96 -9.18 -20.55
CA TRP A 137 -5.83 -9.03 -21.70
C TRP A 137 -5.14 -8.40 -22.90
N TRP A 138 -3.90 -7.90 -22.72
CA TRP A 138 -3.11 -7.33 -23.80
C TRP A 138 -2.42 -8.46 -24.55
N ASN A 139 -2.88 -8.75 -25.77
CA ASN A 139 -2.11 -9.54 -26.72
C ASN A 139 -1.12 -8.61 -27.42
N TRP A 140 0.16 -8.82 -27.19
CA TRP A 140 1.20 -8.14 -27.95
C TRP A 140 1.26 -8.77 -29.36
N TRP A 141 0.99 -7.96 -30.35
CA TRP A 141 1.28 -8.30 -31.74
C TRP A 141 2.80 -8.26 -31.86
N GLY A 142 3.48 -9.36 -32.05
CA GLY A 142 4.92 -9.37 -32.26
C GLY A 142 5.35 -8.44 -33.42
N ASP A 143 6.19 -8.91 -34.31
CA ASP A 143 6.62 -8.16 -35.49
C ASP A 143 5.58 -8.22 -36.67
N GLU A 144 4.36 -8.71 -36.40
CA GLU A 144 3.28 -8.80 -37.37
C GLU A 144 2.40 -7.55 -37.32
N ASP A 145 1.94 -7.10 -38.48
CA ASP A 145 1.02 -5.96 -38.59
C ASP A 145 -0.33 -6.27 -37.89
N PRO A 146 -0.92 -5.29 -37.16
CA PRO A 146 -2.21 -5.48 -36.54
C PRO A 146 -3.28 -5.78 -37.60
N PRO A 147 -4.29 -6.62 -37.31
CA PRO A 147 -5.36 -6.91 -38.25
C PRO A 147 -6.09 -5.62 -38.62
N SER A 148 -6.31 -5.47 -39.92
CA SER A 148 -7.03 -4.34 -40.56
C SER A 148 -8.51 -4.30 -40.18
#